data_c102971a05e364e7b956d4122f601641
#
_entry.id   c102971a05e364e7b956d4122f601641
#
_cell.length_a   1.000
_cell.length_b   1.000
_cell.length_c   1.000
_cell.angle_alpha   90.00
_cell.angle_beta   90.00
_cell.angle_gamma   90.00
#
_symmetry.space_group_name_H-M   'P 1'
#
loop_
_entity.id
_entity.type
_entity.pdbx_description
1 polymer ?
#
loop_
_entity_poly.entity_id
_entity_poly.type
_entity_poly.pdbx_seq_one_letter_code
_entity_poly.pdbx_strand_id
1 'polypeptide(L)'
;MPILRIEHAVPDFKGWKQAFDSDPADRKGSGVRRYQVLQSIEDPNYVMIDLEFDSLEDAEGLLAKMRRVWNGEGRNVMRNPQARIVDAVETIELREPQARDSANAVEGIAPA
;
A
#
# COMPACT_ATOMS: atom_id res chain seq x y z
N MET A 1 -14.19 -6.23 1.19
CA MET A 1 -12.84 -6.61 1.58
C MET A 1 -12.13 -5.41 2.14
N PRO A 2 -11.79 -5.44 3.41
CA PRO A 2 -11.14 -4.27 4.02
C PRO A 2 -9.75 -4.04 3.47
N ILE A 3 -9.38 -2.77 3.41
CA ILE A 3 -8.06 -2.36 2.93
C ILE A 3 -7.45 -1.48 4.01
N LEU A 4 -6.26 -1.83 4.47
CA LEU A 4 -5.49 -0.97 5.34
C LEU A 4 -4.66 -0.06 4.45
N ARG A 5 -4.93 1.21 4.51
CA ARG A 5 -4.27 2.19 3.67
C ARG A 5 -3.32 3.02 4.52
N ILE A 6 -2.04 2.98 4.17
CA ILE A 6 -1.00 3.66 4.94
C ILE A 6 -0.27 4.61 4.02
N GLU A 7 0.06 5.80 4.50
CA GLU A 7 0.88 6.70 3.70
C GLU A 7 1.79 7.52 4.58
N HIS A 8 2.96 7.82 4.09
CA HIS A 8 3.93 8.61 4.83
C HIS A 8 5.10 9.04 3.95
N ALA A 9 5.81 10.04 4.41
CA ALA A 9 7.06 10.41 3.77
C ALA A 9 8.15 9.50 4.27
N VAL A 10 9.21 9.35 3.49
CA VAL A 10 10.37 8.57 3.90
C VAL A 10 11.61 9.40 3.60
N PRO A 11 12.68 9.24 4.36
CA PRO A 11 13.91 9.96 4.07
C PRO A 11 14.51 9.50 2.75
N ASP A 12 14.32 8.23 2.38
CA ASP A 12 14.90 7.66 1.20
C ASP A 12 14.09 6.43 0.82
N PHE A 13 13.52 6.44 -0.36
CA PHE A 13 12.64 5.35 -0.78
C PHE A 13 13.35 4.00 -0.74
N LYS A 14 14.59 3.93 -1.22
CA LYS A 14 15.28 2.68 -1.27
C LYS A 14 15.47 2.09 0.13
N GLY A 15 15.86 2.91 1.08
CA GLY A 15 16.05 2.44 2.45
C GLY A 15 14.73 1.99 3.06
N TRP A 16 13.65 2.73 2.81
CA TRP A 16 12.35 2.33 3.31
C TRP A 16 11.92 1.01 2.68
N LYS A 17 12.14 0.86 1.39
CA LYS A 17 11.71 -0.35 0.69
C LYS A 17 12.44 -1.57 1.21
N GLN A 18 13.71 -1.43 1.55
CA GLN A 18 14.43 -2.54 2.14
C GLN A 18 13.84 -2.92 3.49
N ALA A 19 13.47 -1.95 4.30
CA ALA A 19 12.85 -2.22 5.58
C ALA A 19 11.47 -2.87 5.38
N PHE A 20 10.71 -2.38 4.42
CA PHE A 20 9.39 -2.93 4.13
C PHE A 20 9.53 -4.39 3.68
N ASP A 21 10.51 -4.68 2.84
CA ASP A 21 10.71 -6.04 2.33
C ASP A 21 11.19 -7.01 3.39
N SER A 22 11.75 -6.52 4.49
CA SER A 22 12.14 -7.39 5.58
C SER A 22 10.92 -7.92 6.33
N ASP A 23 9.75 -7.33 6.08
CA ASP A 23 8.47 -7.85 6.54
C ASP A 23 8.38 -8.00 8.06
N PRO A 24 8.64 -6.93 8.81
CA PRO A 24 8.65 -7.03 10.27
C PRO A 24 7.29 -7.38 10.88
N ALA A 25 6.22 -7.13 10.16
CA ALA A 25 4.88 -7.42 10.67
C ALA A 25 4.34 -8.73 10.16
N ASP A 26 5.12 -9.48 9.37
CA ASP A 26 4.70 -10.78 8.84
C ASP A 26 3.36 -10.62 8.12
N ARG A 27 3.38 -9.95 7.00
CA ARG A 27 2.16 -9.63 6.27
C ARG A 27 1.33 -10.85 5.93
N LYS A 28 1.97 -11.89 5.41
CA LYS A 28 1.22 -13.07 5.03
C LYS A 28 0.60 -13.74 6.25
N GLY A 29 1.36 -13.90 7.32
CA GLY A 29 0.83 -14.52 8.53
C GLY A 29 -0.19 -13.66 9.23
N SER A 30 -0.23 -12.38 8.92
CA SER A 30 -1.19 -11.46 9.52
C SER A 30 -2.49 -11.36 8.70
N GLY A 31 -2.61 -12.13 7.63
CA GLY A 31 -3.86 -12.16 6.88
C GLY A 31 -3.90 -11.29 5.64
N VAL A 32 -2.79 -10.70 5.25
CA VAL A 32 -2.79 -9.88 4.04
C VAL A 32 -2.94 -10.79 2.83
N ARG A 33 -3.95 -10.50 2.01
CA ARG A 33 -4.21 -11.29 0.81
C ARG A 33 -3.41 -10.77 -0.36
N ARG A 34 -3.25 -9.46 -0.44
CA ARG A 34 -2.39 -8.86 -1.43
C ARG A 34 -2.12 -7.43 -1.02
N TYR A 35 -1.07 -6.84 -1.55
CA TYR A 35 -0.79 -5.46 -1.24
C TYR A 35 -0.22 -4.75 -2.46
N GLN A 36 -0.24 -3.44 -2.40
CA GLN A 36 0.27 -2.62 -3.46
C GLN A 36 1.06 -1.48 -2.85
N VAL A 37 2.23 -1.22 -3.38
CA VAL A 37 3.05 -0.09 -2.94
C VAL A 37 2.98 0.96 -4.03
N LEU A 38 2.61 2.17 -3.64
CA LEU A 38 2.51 3.28 -4.58
C LEU A 38 3.49 4.36 -4.17
N GLN A 39 4.01 5.06 -5.15
CA GLN A 39 4.98 6.10 -4.92
C GLN A 39 4.45 7.34 -5.61
N SER A 40 4.50 8.47 -4.95
CA SER A 40 4.02 9.71 -5.57
C SER A 40 4.90 10.03 -6.77
N ILE A 41 4.29 10.37 -7.88
CA ILE A 41 5.05 10.74 -9.06
C ILE A 41 5.83 12.01 -8.82
N GLU A 42 5.24 12.94 -8.09
CA GLU A 42 5.91 14.21 -7.85
C GLU A 42 6.95 14.16 -6.76
N ASP A 43 6.81 13.24 -5.83
CA ASP A 43 7.73 13.14 -4.70
C ASP A 43 8.04 11.68 -4.45
N PRO A 44 9.13 11.17 -5.01
CA PRO A 44 9.44 9.73 -4.84
C PRO A 44 9.64 9.29 -3.40
N ASN A 45 9.80 10.24 -2.48
CA ASN A 45 9.95 9.91 -1.08
C ASN A 45 8.63 10.02 -0.31
N TYR A 46 7.52 10.00 -1.02
CA TYR A 46 6.22 9.88 -0.38
C TYR A 46 5.56 8.61 -0.89
N VAL A 47 5.25 7.69 0.02
CA VAL A 47 4.76 6.36 -0.35
C VAL A 47 3.40 6.08 0.23
N MET A 48 2.65 5.23 -0.45
CA MET A 48 1.34 4.78 0.00
C MET A 48 1.29 3.28 -0.15
N ILE A 49 0.66 2.59 0.79
CA ILE A 49 0.56 1.14 0.73
C ILE A 49 -0.90 0.77 0.97
N ASP A 50 -1.44 -0.09 0.13
CA ASP A 50 -2.77 -0.66 0.34
C ASP A 50 -2.62 -2.14 0.59
N LEU A 51 -3.13 -2.62 1.72
CA LEU A 51 -3.05 -4.02 2.07
C LEU A 51 -4.48 -4.56 2.22
N GLU A 52 -4.81 -5.60 1.51
CA GLU A 52 -6.17 -6.15 1.47
C GLU A 52 -6.30 -7.36 2.35
N PHE A 53 -7.42 -7.44 3.06
CA PHE A 53 -7.67 -8.51 4.01
C PHE A 53 -9.06 -9.10 3.79
N ASP A 54 -9.28 -10.31 4.29
CA ASP A 54 -10.61 -10.91 4.25
C ASP A 54 -11.48 -10.38 5.38
N SER A 55 -10.89 -9.94 6.47
CA SER A 55 -11.68 -9.51 7.62
C SER A 55 -11.16 -8.21 8.22
N LEU A 56 -12.06 -7.48 8.85
CA LEU A 56 -11.69 -6.27 9.54
C LEU A 56 -10.76 -6.59 10.71
N GLU A 57 -10.98 -7.70 11.37
CA GLU A 57 -10.18 -8.07 12.51
C GLU A 57 -8.71 -8.25 12.12
N ASP A 58 -8.46 -8.87 10.97
CA ASP A 58 -7.08 -9.04 10.51
C ASP A 58 -6.45 -7.70 10.17
N ALA A 59 -7.22 -6.82 9.54
CA ALA A 59 -6.71 -5.50 9.20
C ALA A 59 -6.34 -4.72 10.47
N GLU A 60 -7.18 -4.78 11.48
CA GLU A 60 -6.90 -4.10 12.73
C GLU A 60 -5.70 -4.71 13.45
N GLY A 61 -5.56 -6.01 13.36
CA GLY A 61 -4.42 -6.69 13.98
C GLY A 61 -3.11 -6.27 13.35
N LEU A 62 -3.08 -6.17 12.01
CA LEU A 62 -1.86 -5.74 11.36
C LEU A 62 -1.56 -4.28 11.68
N LEU A 63 -2.58 -3.43 11.73
CA LEU A 63 -2.35 -2.04 12.06
C LEU A 63 -1.70 -1.91 13.44
N ALA A 64 -2.14 -2.71 14.40
CA ALA A 64 -1.54 -2.68 15.73
C ALA A 64 -0.05 -3.07 15.68
N LYS A 65 0.29 -4.08 14.86
CA LYS A 65 1.67 -4.46 14.71
C LYS A 65 2.47 -3.34 14.04
N MET A 66 1.90 -2.72 13.03
CA MET A 66 2.60 -1.65 12.34
C MET A 66 2.87 -0.47 13.26
N ARG A 67 1.92 -0.15 14.13
CA ARG A 67 2.15 0.93 15.07
C ARG A 67 3.32 0.66 16.01
N ARG A 68 3.54 -0.60 16.36
CA ARG A 68 4.70 -0.94 17.17
C ARG A 68 5.98 -0.76 16.36
N VAL A 69 5.96 -1.14 15.08
CA VAL A 69 7.11 -0.95 14.23
C VAL A 69 7.40 0.54 14.07
N TRP A 70 6.37 1.35 13.87
CA TRP A 70 6.56 2.79 13.68
C TRP A 70 7.11 3.47 14.93
N ASN A 71 6.76 2.95 16.10
CA ASN A 71 7.28 3.52 17.34
C ASN A 71 8.64 2.99 17.70
N GLY A 72 9.16 2.00 16.98
CA GLY A 72 10.46 1.43 17.20
C GLY A 72 11.40 1.78 16.07
N GLU A 73 11.96 0.74 15.43
CA GLU A 73 12.93 0.98 14.38
C GLU A 73 12.38 1.65 13.16
N GLY A 74 11.08 1.50 12.92
CA GLY A 74 10.49 2.10 11.75
C GLY A 74 10.58 3.62 11.73
N ARG A 75 10.79 4.24 12.88
CA ARG A 75 10.92 5.69 12.92
C ARG A 75 12.10 6.17 12.09
N ASN A 76 13.07 5.32 11.85
CA ASN A 76 14.25 5.73 11.13
C ASN A 76 14.04 5.78 9.63
N VAL A 77 12.98 5.16 9.12
CA VAL A 77 12.76 5.08 7.69
C VAL A 77 11.41 5.66 7.25
N MET A 78 10.62 6.22 8.17
CA MET A 78 9.36 6.82 7.76
C MET A 78 8.99 7.98 8.68
N ARG A 79 8.22 8.92 8.17
CA ARG A 79 7.84 10.09 8.91
C ARG A 79 6.36 10.27 8.90
N ASN A 80 5.78 10.49 10.07
CA ASN A 80 4.39 10.80 10.21
C ASN A 80 3.48 9.80 9.52
N PRO A 81 3.58 8.52 9.79
CA PRO A 81 2.72 7.57 9.10
C PRO A 81 1.25 7.79 9.45
N GLN A 82 0.41 7.76 8.44
CA GLN A 82 -1.02 7.88 8.60
C GLN A 82 -1.66 6.61 8.10
N ALA A 83 -2.67 6.13 8.79
CA ALA A 83 -3.30 4.89 8.43
C ALA A 83 -4.79 4.99 8.63
N ARG A 84 -5.53 4.31 7.76
CA ARG A 84 -6.96 4.16 7.92
C ARG A 84 -7.39 2.86 7.31
N ILE A 85 -8.49 2.30 7.78
CA ILE A 85 -9.03 1.10 7.21
C ILE A 85 -10.25 1.52 6.44
N VAL A 86 -10.30 1.12 5.16
CA VAL A 86 -11.40 1.49 4.27
C VAL A 86 -12.00 0.23 3.66
N ASP A 87 -13.15 0.36 3.06
CA ASP A 87 -13.79 -0.76 2.42
C ASP A 87 -14.06 -0.37 0.98
N ALA A 88 -13.81 -1.28 0.06
CA ALA A 88 -14.09 -1.01 -1.34
C ALA A 88 -15.60 -1.21 -1.53
N VAL A 89 -16.31 -0.11 -1.56
CA VAL A 89 -17.75 -0.17 -1.69
C VAL A 89 -18.17 -0.55 -3.10
N GLU A 90 -17.36 -0.18 -4.05
CA GLU A 90 -17.69 -0.48 -5.44
C GLU A 90 -16.42 -0.52 -6.26
N THR A 91 -16.24 -1.54 -7.05
CA THR A 91 -15.08 -1.66 -7.93
C THR A 91 -15.61 -2.12 -9.28
N ILE A 92 -15.45 -1.29 -10.30
CA ILE A 92 -15.96 -1.59 -11.61
C ILE A 92 -14.87 -1.40 -12.64
N GLU A 93 -14.70 -2.37 -13.51
CA GLU A 93 -13.73 -2.25 -14.58
C GLU A 93 -14.44 -1.77 -15.82
N LEU A 94 -13.96 -0.70 -16.39
CA LEU A 94 -14.60 -0.13 -17.56
C LEU A 94 -14.04 -0.71 -18.85
N ARG A 95 -12.92 -1.43 -18.78
CA ARG A 95 -12.44 -2.16 -19.93
C ARG A 95 -11.56 -3.28 -19.43
N GLU A 96 -11.43 -4.33 -20.23
CA GLU A 96 -10.67 -5.44 -19.82
C GLU A 96 -9.21 -5.16 -19.74
N PRO A 97 -8.51 -5.66 -18.78
CA PRO A 97 -7.08 -5.46 -18.65
C PRO A 97 -6.39 -6.13 -19.80
N GLN A 98 -5.34 -5.54 -20.30
CA GLN A 98 -4.59 -6.11 -21.34
C GLN A 98 -3.24 -6.32 -20.97
N ALA A 99 -2.71 -7.37 -21.40
CA ALA A 99 -1.39 -7.68 -21.05
C ALA A 99 -0.47 -6.66 -21.49
N ARG A 100 -0.58 -6.27 -22.48
CA ARG A 100 0.42 -5.38 -22.76
C ARG A 100 -0.05 -4.45 -23.45
N ASP A 101 -0.56 -4.14 -23.54
CA ASP A 101 -1.05 -3.34 -24.21
C ASP A 101 -0.90 -2.18 -24.05
N SER A 102 -0.63 -2.07 -23.56
CA SER A 102 -0.39 -1.02 -23.32
C SER A 102 -0.18 -0.09 -24.28
N ALA A 103 0.47 -0.31 -24.98
CA ALA A 103 0.86 0.55 -25.94
C ALA A 103 -0.31 1.16 -26.43
N ASN A 104 -1.13 0.44 -26.84
CA ASN A 104 -2.15 1.00 -27.33
C ASN A 104 -2.91 1.69 -26.48
N ALA A 105 -2.85 1.38 -25.51
CA ALA A 105 -3.66 1.95 -24.70
C ALA A 105 -3.55 3.32 -24.80
N VAL A 106 -2.74 3.66 -25.11
CA VAL A 106 -2.51 4.86 -25.07
C VAL A 106 -3.35 5.62 -25.65
N GLU A 107 -3.55 5.35 -26.64
CA GLU A 107 -4.24 6.11 -27.25
C GLU A 107 -5.40 6.12 -26.62
N GLY A 108 -5.51 5.50 -25.97
CA GLY A 108 -6.65 5.49 -25.50
C GLY A 108 -6.98 6.54 -24.73
N ILE A 109 -6.84 7.09 -24.68
CA ILE A 109 -7.02 8.00 -23.98
C ILE A 109 -8.08 8.66 -23.86
N ALA A 110 -8.78 8.37 -23.98
CA ALA A 110 -9.88 8.92 -23.87
C ALA A 110 -10.13 9.46 -22.66
N PRO A 111 -10.63 10.35 -22.57
CA PRO A 111 -10.76 10.95 -21.40
C PRO A 111 -11.91 10.46 -20.85
N ALA A 112 -12.12 10.38 -19.95
CA ALA A 112 -13.18 9.87 -19.38
C ALA A 112 -14.29 10.54 -19.33
#